data_944c3d5c484f673b7e79dca837d514fd
#
_entry.id   944c3d5c484f673b7e79dca837d514fd
#
_cell.length_a   1.000
_cell.length_b   1.000
_cell.length_c   1.000
_cell.angle_alpha   90.00
_cell.angle_beta   90.00
_cell.angle_gamma   90.00
#
_symmetry.space_group_name_H-M   'P 1'
#
loop_
_entity.id
_entity.type
_entity.pdbx_description
1 polymer ?
#
loop_
_entity_poly.entity_id
_entity_poly.type
_entity_poly.pdbx_seq_one_letter_code
_entity_poly.pdbx_strand_id
1 'polypeptide(L)'
;MSADSSGAGGLAVDLSKYHNRLDRLDIVRQSGHVAQVIGLVIESNGPQAQVGEVCYIRPRSSRAPVTSEVVGFREGKLLLMPLGDMAGIEPGSKIVAGGKSLGVRVGDELLGRVLDGLGNPMDGKGPIHAVAEYP
;
A
#
# COMPACT_ATOMS: atom_id res chain seq x y z
N MET A 1 -7.24 22.72 -63.71
CA MET A 1 -8.09 21.50 -63.51
C MET A 1 -7.94 21.08 -62.06
N SER A 2 -8.95 21.34 -61.31
CA SER A 2 -9.08 21.10 -59.89
C SER A 2 -9.08 19.62 -59.54
N ALA A 3 -8.39 19.22 -58.50
CA ALA A 3 -8.66 17.99 -57.76
C ALA A 3 -8.71 18.33 -56.28
N ASP A 4 -9.92 18.39 -55.88
CA ASP A 4 -10.42 18.45 -54.53
C ASP A 4 -9.96 17.22 -53.76
N SER A 5 -9.29 17.36 -52.65
CA SER A 5 -9.06 16.26 -51.70
C SER A 5 -9.67 16.65 -50.37
N SER A 6 -10.91 16.24 -50.24
CA SER A 6 -11.74 16.26 -49.04
C SER A 6 -11.00 15.77 -47.82
N GLY A 7 -11.07 16.56 -46.79
CA GLY A 7 -10.55 16.31 -45.46
C GLY A 7 -11.18 15.09 -44.81
N ALA A 8 -10.35 14.16 -44.40
CA ALA A 8 -10.68 13.20 -43.39
C ALA A 8 -10.52 13.90 -42.02
N GLY A 9 -11.62 14.37 -41.49
CA GLY A 9 -11.71 14.85 -40.11
C GLY A 9 -11.49 13.64 -39.17
N GLY A 10 -10.23 13.36 -38.85
CA GLY A 10 -9.90 12.39 -37.83
C GLY A 10 -10.38 12.91 -36.49
N LEU A 11 -11.33 12.22 -35.88
CA LEU A 11 -11.69 12.40 -34.48
C LEU A 11 -10.44 12.11 -33.64
N ALA A 12 -9.71 13.16 -33.29
CA ALA A 12 -8.62 13.05 -32.32
C ALA A 12 -9.24 12.80 -30.94
N VAL A 13 -9.29 11.55 -30.53
CA VAL A 13 -9.73 11.19 -29.18
C VAL A 13 -8.57 11.53 -28.23
N ASP A 14 -8.79 12.50 -27.34
CA ASP A 14 -7.84 12.84 -26.29
C ASP A 14 -7.79 11.73 -25.24
N LEU A 15 -6.75 10.91 -25.29
CA LEU A 15 -6.48 9.82 -24.35
C LEU A 15 -5.57 10.22 -23.19
N SER A 16 -5.11 11.46 -23.11
CA SER A 16 -4.13 11.93 -22.11
C SER A 16 -4.62 11.73 -20.68
N LYS A 17 -5.91 11.93 -20.42
CA LYS A 17 -6.53 11.67 -19.10
C LYS A 17 -6.51 10.20 -18.71
N TYR A 18 -6.53 9.28 -19.67
CA TYR A 18 -6.45 7.83 -19.41
C TYR A 18 -5.00 7.41 -19.21
N HIS A 19 -4.04 7.96 -19.97
CA HIS A 19 -2.60 7.77 -19.75
C HIS A 19 -2.18 8.18 -18.35
N ASN A 20 -2.54 9.38 -17.91
CA ASN A 20 -2.24 9.86 -16.56
C ASN A 20 -2.88 9.04 -15.44
N ARG A 21 -3.95 8.31 -15.74
CA ARG A 21 -4.54 7.35 -14.80
C ARG A 21 -3.81 6.01 -14.80
N LEU A 22 -3.36 5.54 -15.95
CA LEU A 22 -2.59 4.30 -16.09
C LEU A 22 -1.23 4.41 -15.41
N ASP A 23 -0.54 5.53 -15.54
CA ASP A 23 0.76 5.79 -14.89
C ASP A 23 0.68 5.81 -13.35
N ARG A 24 -0.51 6.02 -12.79
CA ARG A 24 -0.76 5.98 -11.33
C ARG A 24 -1.30 4.65 -10.85
N LEU A 25 -1.60 3.73 -11.75
CA LEU A 25 -2.08 2.40 -11.39
C LEU A 25 -0.89 1.45 -11.23
N ASP A 26 -0.61 1.11 -10.00
CA ASP A 26 0.25 -0.04 -9.68
C ASP A 26 -0.51 -1.32 -10.03
N ILE A 27 -0.42 -1.73 -11.30
CA ILE A 27 -1.28 -2.77 -11.90
C ILE A 27 -0.91 -4.17 -11.38
N VAL A 28 0.31 -4.34 -10.87
CA VAL A 28 0.80 -5.63 -10.39
C VAL A 28 1.07 -5.57 -8.88
N ARG A 29 0.03 -5.75 -8.09
CA ARG A 29 0.23 -5.98 -6.66
C ARG A 29 0.60 -7.43 -6.43
N GLN A 30 1.82 -7.64 -6.02
CA GLN A 30 2.26 -8.97 -5.60
C GLN A 30 1.50 -9.38 -4.33
N SER A 31 0.98 -10.57 -4.33
CA SER A 31 0.22 -11.12 -3.20
C SER A 31 0.76 -12.47 -2.77
N GLY A 32 0.66 -12.73 -1.48
CA GLY A 32 1.00 -13.99 -0.84
C GLY A 32 -0.06 -14.37 0.19
N HIS A 33 0.26 -15.36 1.00
CA HIS A 33 -0.64 -15.87 2.02
C HIS A 33 0.13 -16.17 3.30
N VAL A 34 -0.52 -15.96 4.44
CA VAL A 34 -0.01 -16.38 5.75
C VAL A 34 0.20 -17.88 5.74
N ALA A 35 1.42 -18.32 6.06
CA ALA A 35 1.76 -19.72 6.25
C ALA A 35 1.49 -20.15 7.70
N GLN A 36 2.03 -19.39 8.65
CA GLN A 36 1.82 -19.62 10.08
C GLN A 36 2.10 -18.35 10.89
N VAL A 37 1.65 -18.35 12.14
CA VAL A 37 1.91 -17.30 13.13
C VAL A 37 2.72 -17.90 14.26
N ILE A 38 3.86 -17.28 14.58
CA ILE A 38 4.79 -17.72 15.63
C ILE A 38 5.01 -16.55 16.60
N GLY A 39 4.30 -16.54 17.70
CA GLY A 39 4.35 -15.42 18.64
C GLY A 39 3.87 -14.12 17.99
N LEU A 40 4.77 -13.15 17.85
CA LEU A 40 4.48 -11.86 17.21
C LEU A 40 4.91 -11.79 15.74
N VAL A 41 5.44 -12.87 15.18
CA VAL A 41 5.92 -12.92 13.81
C VAL A 41 5.03 -13.79 12.96
N ILE A 42 4.72 -13.32 11.78
CA ILE A 42 3.93 -14.02 10.78
C ILE A 42 4.86 -14.48 9.66
N GLU A 43 4.91 -15.78 9.41
CA GLU A 43 5.56 -16.34 8.25
C GLU A 43 4.58 -16.37 7.07
N SER A 44 5.05 -15.94 5.90
CA SER A 44 4.23 -15.94 4.69
C SER A 44 4.94 -16.52 3.47
N ASN A 45 4.14 -17.14 2.60
CA ASN A 45 4.56 -17.54 1.27
C ASN A 45 4.23 -16.38 0.31
N GLY A 46 5.26 -15.56 -0.05
CA GLY A 46 5.06 -14.32 -0.78
C GLY A 46 4.34 -13.25 0.05
N PRO A 47 4.12 -12.07 -0.53
CA PRO A 47 4.63 -11.58 -1.83
C PRO A 47 6.15 -11.44 -1.86
N GLN A 48 6.72 -11.10 -3.02
CA GLN A 48 8.10 -10.61 -3.06
C GLN A 48 8.10 -9.19 -2.49
N ALA A 49 8.81 -8.98 -1.41
CA ALA A 49 8.93 -7.70 -0.73
C ALA A 49 10.31 -7.58 -0.09
N GLN A 50 10.75 -6.37 0.22
CA GLN A 50 12.05 -6.10 0.82
C GLN A 50 11.93 -5.91 2.33
N VAL A 51 13.03 -6.10 3.08
CA VAL A 51 13.06 -5.78 4.52
C VAL A 51 12.76 -4.29 4.70
N GLY A 52 11.88 -3.98 5.67
CA GLY A 52 11.36 -2.62 5.91
C GLY A 52 10.16 -2.25 5.05
N GLU A 53 9.76 -3.08 4.09
CA GLU A 53 8.58 -2.82 3.28
C GLU A 53 7.30 -3.12 4.06
N VAL A 54 6.28 -2.27 3.87
CA VAL A 54 4.95 -2.47 4.45
C VAL A 54 4.15 -3.47 3.62
N CYS A 55 3.54 -4.42 4.32
CA CYS A 55 2.58 -5.36 3.76
C CYS A 55 1.24 -5.24 4.47
N TYR A 56 0.17 -5.52 3.76
CA TYR A 56 -1.20 -5.49 4.29
C TYR A 56 -1.76 -6.90 4.35
N ILE A 57 -2.03 -7.38 5.55
CA ILE A 57 -2.66 -8.68 5.79
C ILE A 57 -4.17 -8.47 5.85
N ARG A 58 -4.91 -9.25 5.08
CA ARG A 58 -6.38 -9.22 5.06
C ARG A 58 -6.93 -10.44 5.77
N PRO A 59 -7.37 -10.30 7.04
CA PRO A 59 -8.06 -11.36 7.75
C PRO A 59 -9.39 -11.70 7.05
N ARG A 60 -9.80 -12.96 7.10
CA ARG A 60 -11.09 -13.36 6.52
C ARG A 60 -12.28 -12.79 7.28
N SER A 61 -12.14 -12.63 8.60
CA SER A 61 -13.18 -12.18 9.51
C SER A 61 -13.28 -10.67 9.65
N SER A 62 -12.27 -9.90 9.21
CA SER A 62 -12.23 -8.45 9.35
C SER A 62 -12.23 -7.74 8.00
N ARG A 63 -12.91 -6.59 7.92
CA ARG A 63 -12.87 -5.73 6.73
C ARG A 63 -11.62 -4.87 6.66
N ALA A 64 -11.01 -4.55 7.81
CA ALA A 64 -9.81 -3.73 7.86
C ALA A 64 -8.55 -4.58 7.67
N PRO A 65 -7.63 -4.20 6.79
CA PRO A 65 -6.34 -4.86 6.67
C PRO A 65 -5.48 -4.54 7.90
N VAL A 66 -4.65 -5.51 8.33
CA VAL A 66 -3.63 -5.32 9.35
C VAL A 66 -2.33 -4.89 8.66
N THR A 67 -1.83 -3.72 9.02
CA THR A 67 -0.52 -3.25 8.55
C THR A 67 0.58 -4.06 9.22
N SER A 68 1.54 -4.51 8.44
CA SER A 68 2.70 -5.27 8.91
C SER A 68 3.96 -4.83 8.18
N GLU A 69 5.11 -4.98 8.80
CA GLU A 69 6.41 -4.67 8.23
C GLU A 69 7.20 -5.96 7.97
N VAL A 70 7.93 -6.02 6.88
CA VAL A 70 8.86 -7.11 6.58
C VAL A 70 10.10 -6.95 7.44
N VAL A 71 10.31 -7.86 8.39
CA VAL A 71 11.46 -7.84 9.31
C VAL A 71 12.58 -8.78 8.89
N GLY A 72 12.34 -9.65 7.92
CA GLY A 72 13.36 -10.56 7.42
C GLY A 72 12.81 -11.70 6.58
N PHE A 73 13.68 -12.69 6.37
CA PHE A 73 13.40 -13.90 5.60
C PHE A 73 13.90 -15.12 6.33
N ARG A 74 13.19 -16.21 6.19
CA ARG A 74 13.59 -17.52 6.72
C ARG A 74 13.12 -18.63 5.79
N GLU A 75 14.02 -19.46 5.30
CA GLU A 75 13.70 -20.64 4.46
C GLU A 75 12.79 -20.28 3.25
N GLY A 76 13.08 -19.14 2.60
CA GLY A 76 12.32 -18.68 1.45
C GLY A 76 10.96 -18.04 1.78
N LYS A 77 10.61 -17.91 3.07
CA LYS A 77 9.40 -17.23 3.53
C LYS A 77 9.73 -15.84 4.02
N LEU A 78 8.76 -14.92 3.89
CA LEU A 78 8.86 -13.62 4.55
C LEU A 78 8.46 -13.74 6.01
N LEU A 79 9.17 -12.96 6.83
CA LEU A 79 8.83 -12.72 8.22
C LEU A 79 8.23 -11.32 8.34
N LEU A 80 6.98 -11.27 8.78
CA LEU A 80 6.22 -10.04 8.93
C LEU A 80 5.94 -9.78 10.41
N MET A 81 6.13 -8.55 10.83
CA MET A 81 5.74 -8.07 12.15
C MET A 81 4.50 -7.17 12.02
N PRO A 82 3.35 -7.58 12.57
CA PRO A 82 2.16 -6.75 12.57
C PRO A 82 2.35 -5.50 13.42
N LEU A 83 1.87 -4.37 12.91
CA LEU A 83 1.91 -3.07 13.61
C LEU A 83 0.56 -2.72 14.27
N GLY A 84 -0.31 -3.71 14.44
CA GLY A 84 -1.62 -3.57 15.04
C GLY A 84 -2.13 -4.89 15.61
N ASP A 85 -3.42 -4.92 15.91
CA ASP A 85 -4.08 -6.12 16.43
C ASP A 85 -4.06 -7.25 15.40
N MET A 86 -3.65 -8.44 15.84
CA MET A 86 -3.60 -9.66 15.01
C MET A 86 -4.91 -10.44 15.01
N ALA A 87 -5.97 -9.93 15.63
CA ALA A 87 -7.23 -10.64 15.71
C ALA A 87 -7.76 -11.02 14.32
N GLY A 88 -8.10 -12.28 14.14
CA GLY A 88 -8.63 -12.83 12.89
C GLY A 88 -7.61 -13.16 11.82
N ILE A 89 -6.30 -12.98 12.08
CA ILE A 89 -5.26 -13.49 11.18
C ILE A 89 -5.16 -15.01 11.35
N GLU A 90 -5.29 -15.72 10.25
CA GLU A 90 -5.25 -17.18 10.21
C GLU A 90 -4.37 -17.66 9.03
N PRO A 91 -3.89 -18.90 9.04
CA PRO A 91 -3.22 -19.48 7.89
C PRO A 91 -4.09 -19.35 6.64
N GLY A 92 -3.48 -18.93 5.52
CA GLY A 92 -4.18 -18.65 4.27
C GLY A 92 -4.77 -17.23 4.15
N SER A 93 -4.69 -16.37 5.18
CA SER A 93 -5.03 -14.94 5.06
C SER A 93 -4.19 -14.30 3.97
N LYS A 94 -4.83 -13.48 3.11
CA LYS A 94 -4.16 -12.84 1.97
C LYS A 94 -3.24 -11.73 2.44
N ILE A 95 -2.05 -11.67 1.86
CA ILE A 95 -1.06 -10.62 2.09
C ILE A 95 -0.81 -9.89 0.77
N VAL A 96 -0.74 -8.56 0.82
CA VAL A 96 -0.47 -7.71 -0.34
C VAL A 96 0.72 -6.82 0.00
N ALA A 97 1.73 -6.79 -0.86
CA ALA A 97 2.86 -5.88 -0.75
C ALA A 97 2.41 -4.43 -0.97
N GLY A 98 2.95 -3.51 -0.18
CA GLY A 98 2.67 -2.10 -0.27
C GLY A 98 3.57 -1.35 -1.26
N GLY A 99 4.70 -1.96 -1.63
CA GLY A 99 5.66 -1.36 -2.56
C GLY A 99 6.49 -0.21 -1.98
N LYS A 100 6.34 0.06 -0.68
CA LYS A 100 7.05 1.16 0.00
C LYS A 100 7.30 0.82 1.47
N SER A 101 8.29 1.49 2.08
CA SER A 101 8.52 1.44 3.52
C SER A 101 7.45 2.23 4.29
N LEU A 102 7.39 1.99 5.61
CA LEU A 102 6.52 2.78 6.48
C LEU A 102 6.98 4.24 6.44
N GLY A 103 6.04 5.14 6.15
CA GLY A 103 6.27 6.57 6.12
C GLY A 103 5.30 7.31 7.03
N VAL A 104 5.77 8.43 7.59
CA VAL A 104 4.94 9.34 8.38
C VAL A 104 4.70 10.61 7.58
N ARG A 105 3.45 11.05 7.56
CA ARG A 105 3.09 12.31 6.93
C ARG A 105 3.57 13.47 7.79
N VAL A 106 4.29 14.41 7.18
CA VAL A 106 4.91 15.54 7.86
C VAL A 106 4.53 16.87 7.22
N GLY A 107 4.52 17.91 8.04
CA GLY A 107 4.20 19.29 7.65
C GLY A 107 4.07 20.18 8.89
N ASP A 108 3.94 21.49 8.69
CA ASP A 108 3.80 22.46 9.78
C ASP A 108 2.57 22.18 10.66
N GLU A 109 1.58 21.49 10.13
CA GLU A 109 0.38 21.07 10.84
C GLU A 109 0.63 20.02 11.95
N LEU A 110 1.82 19.43 12.01
CA LEU A 110 2.23 18.54 13.09
C LEU A 110 2.56 19.29 14.41
N LEU A 111 2.81 20.59 14.33
CA LEU A 111 3.15 21.38 15.51
C LEU A 111 1.99 21.38 16.50
N GLY A 112 2.28 20.93 17.73
CA GLY A 112 1.28 20.81 18.80
C GLY A 112 0.27 19.67 18.61
N ARG A 113 0.57 18.67 17.76
CA ARG A 113 -0.21 17.45 17.57
C ARG A 113 0.41 16.28 18.34
N VAL A 114 -0.44 15.33 18.73
CA VAL A 114 -0.02 14.05 19.33
C VAL A 114 -0.40 12.94 18.37
N LEU A 115 0.59 12.14 18.01
CA LEU A 115 0.44 11.04 17.06
C LEU A 115 0.78 9.70 17.72
N ASP A 116 0.20 8.62 17.19
CA ASP A 116 0.64 7.26 17.47
C ASP A 116 1.92 6.91 16.67
N GLY A 117 2.47 5.69 16.91
CA GLY A 117 3.66 5.20 16.20
C GLY A 117 3.47 5.00 14.69
N LEU A 118 2.27 5.09 14.18
CA LEU A 118 1.91 4.99 12.75
C LEU A 118 1.58 6.35 12.13
N GLY A 119 1.73 7.45 12.90
CA GLY A 119 1.44 8.80 12.44
C GLY A 119 -0.05 9.18 12.45
N ASN A 120 -0.90 8.41 13.12
CA ASN A 120 -2.32 8.77 13.25
C ASN A 120 -2.53 9.73 14.43
N PRO A 121 -3.39 10.77 14.29
CA PRO A 121 -3.70 11.68 15.38
C PRO A 121 -4.38 10.98 16.56
N MET A 122 -3.86 11.23 17.78
CA MET A 122 -4.43 10.75 19.03
C MET A 122 -5.04 11.87 19.88
N ASP A 123 -4.91 13.13 19.45
CA ASP A 123 -5.27 14.32 20.22
C ASP A 123 -6.72 14.79 20.04
N GLY A 124 -7.52 14.08 19.25
CA GLY A 124 -8.91 14.43 18.96
C GLY A 124 -9.11 15.69 18.09
N LYS A 125 -8.01 16.28 17.56
CA LYS A 125 -8.07 17.51 16.76
C LYS A 125 -8.33 17.28 15.27
N GLY A 126 -8.75 16.08 14.88
CA GLY A 126 -9.06 15.73 13.49
C GLY A 126 -7.86 15.34 12.63
N PRO A 127 -8.07 15.07 11.34
CA PRO A 127 -7.03 14.57 10.43
C PRO A 127 -5.93 15.62 10.19
N ILE A 128 -4.75 15.15 9.78
CA ILE A 128 -3.61 15.98 9.39
C ILE A 128 -3.52 16.00 7.88
N HIS A 129 -3.51 17.20 7.29
CA HIS A 129 -3.33 17.41 5.86
C HIS A 129 -1.84 17.66 5.57
N ALA A 130 -1.04 16.62 5.68
CA ALA A 130 0.39 16.73 5.51
C ALA A 130 0.81 16.91 4.05
N VAL A 131 1.89 17.66 3.84
CA VAL A 131 2.39 18.08 2.52
C VAL A 131 3.45 17.11 2.00
N ALA A 132 4.13 16.36 2.89
CA ALA A 132 5.19 15.43 2.56
C ALA A 132 5.05 14.12 3.36
N GLU A 133 5.72 13.05 2.89
CA GLU A 133 5.84 11.77 3.58
C GLU A 133 7.32 11.45 3.74
N TYR A 134 7.74 11.11 4.97
CA TYR A 134 9.10 10.69 5.30
C TYR A 134 9.06 9.27 5.87
N PRO A 135 10.06 8.42 5.53
CA PRO A 135 10.22 7.09 6.11
C PRO A 135 10.59 7.13 7.60
#